data_2f7bc1e647c241ee6da19b0b9659deb8
#
_entry.id   2f7bc1e647c241ee6da19b0b9659deb8
#
_cell.length_a   1.000
_cell.length_b   1.000
_cell.length_c   1.000
_cell.angle_alpha   90.00
_cell.angle_beta   90.00
_cell.angle_gamma   90.00
#
_symmetry.space_group_name_H-M   'P 1'
#
loop_
_entity.id
_entity.type
_entity.pdbx_description
1 polymer ?
#
loop_
_entity_poly.entity_id
_entity_poly.type
_entity_poly.pdbx_seq_one_letter_code
_entity_poly.pdbx_strand_id
1 'polypeptide(L)'
;MGIINQGDKTSIYTYGLKEFGKTEIEIIESPMNSDDLYHFLLSILQYVLGSDVTLKDGETIGFSEDQKIKITESKAVFLEGNSLKLEV
;
A
#
# COMPACT_ATOMS: atom_id res chain seq x y z
N MET A 1 8.77 -4.13 5.88
CA MET A 1 8.36 -2.93 5.12
C MET A 1 9.51 -1.98 4.98
N GLY A 2 9.64 -1.34 3.83
CA GLY A 2 10.64 -0.31 3.59
C GLY A 2 10.00 1.06 3.58
N ILE A 3 10.65 2.04 4.19
CA ILE A 3 10.16 3.42 4.26
C ILE A 3 11.25 4.33 3.70
N ILE A 4 10.86 5.23 2.80
CA ILE A 4 11.77 6.17 2.17
C ILE A 4 11.23 7.58 2.36
N ASN A 5 11.98 8.42 3.07
CA ASN A 5 11.65 9.82 3.28
C ASN A 5 12.39 10.67 2.26
N GLN A 6 11.66 11.53 1.55
CA GLN A 6 12.21 12.43 0.54
C GLN A 6 11.66 13.84 0.80
N GLY A 7 12.27 14.53 1.76
CA GLY A 7 11.81 15.86 2.12
C GLY A 7 10.43 15.81 2.79
N ASP A 8 9.44 16.43 2.16
CA ASP A 8 8.06 16.47 2.65
C ASP A 8 7.20 15.31 2.14
N LYS A 9 7.80 14.38 1.39
CA LYS A 9 7.11 13.21 0.85
C LYS A 9 7.69 11.93 1.45
N THR A 10 6.82 10.95 1.65
CA THR A 10 7.23 9.65 2.19
C THR A 10 6.67 8.56 1.30
N SER A 11 7.50 7.60 0.96
CA SER A 11 7.09 6.39 0.25
C SER A 11 7.26 5.20 1.17
N ILE A 12 6.37 4.22 1.05
CA ILE A 12 6.44 2.99 1.83
C ILE A 12 6.05 1.82 0.93
N TYR A 13 6.67 0.67 1.16
CA TYR A 13 6.36 -0.52 0.39
C TYR A 13 6.44 -1.76 1.27
N THR A 14 5.73 -2.82 0.85
CA THR A 14 5.80 -4.12 1.51
C THR A 14 6.78 -5.02 0.78
N TYR A 15 7.29 -6.02 1.49
CA TYR A 15 7.97 -7.14 0.87
C TYR A 15 7.65 -8.39 1.70
N GLY A 16 7.43 -9.52 1.01
CA GLY A 16 7.05 -10.77 1.65
C GLY A 16 5.60 -11.16 1.47
N LEU A 17 4.73 -10.26 0.94
CA LEU A 17 3.34 -10.62 0.68
C LEU A 17 3.22 -11.73 -0.35
N LYS A 18 4.19 -11.85 -1.25
CA LYS A 18 4.21 -12.92 -2.26
C LYS A 18 4.21 -14.30 -1.63
N GLU A 19 4.79 -14.46 -0.44
CA GLU A 19 4.79 -15.72 0.29
C GLU A 19 3.38 -16.15 0.70
N PHE A 20 2.46 -15.20 0.76
CA PHE A 20 1.05 -15.46 1.06
C PHE A 20 0.18 -15.47 -0.20
N GLY A 21 0.80 -15.46 -1.39
CA GLY A 21 0.08 -15.41 -2.65
C GLY A 21 -0.54 -14.05 -2.96
N LYS A 22 -0.07 -12.99 -2.33
CA LYS A 22 -0.58 -11.64 -2.49
C LYS A 22 0.41 -10.77 -3.26
N THR A 23 -0.10 -9.77 -3.98
CA THR A 23 0.72 -8.77 -4.67
C THR A 23 1.25 -7.75 -3.66
N GLU A 24 2.51 -7.37 -3.81
CA GLU A 24 3.10 -6.35 -2.94
C GLU A 24 2.41 -5.00 -3.11
N ILE A 25 2.46 -4.19 -2.06
CA ILE A 25 1.80 -2.88 -2.00
C ILE A 25 2.85 -1.80 -1.89
N GLU A 26 2.67 -0.73 -2.66
CA GLU A 26 3.51 0.47 -2.60
C GLU A 26 2.65 1.72 -2.47
N ILE A 27 3.08 2.66 -1.64
CA ILE A 27 2.51 4.01 -1.55
C ILE A 27 3.65 4.96 -1.89
N ILE A 28 3.49 5.72 -2.98
CA ILE A 28 4.57 6.52 -3.55
C ILE A 28 4.31 8.00 -3.26
N GLU A 29 5.33 8.66 -2.71
CA GLU A 29 5.35 10.11 -2.49
C GLU A 29 4.08 10.64 -1.81
N SER A 30 3.70 10.00 -0.71
CA SER A 30 2.56 10.45 0.09
C SER A 30 2.94 11.67 0.94
N PRO A 31 2.02 12.63 1.12
CA PRO A 31 2.26 13.76 2.04
C PRO A 31 2.13 13.37 3.51
N MET A 32 1.69 12.15 3.81
CA MET A 32 1.59 11.68 5.19
C MET A 32 2.97 11.50 5.80
N ASN A 33 3.09 11.73 7.11
CA ASN A 33 4.35 11.45 7.80
C ASN A 33 4.57 9.93 7.90
N SER A 34 5.82 9.52 8.17
CA SER A 34 6.19 8.10 8.14
C SER A 34 5.45 7.28 9.19
N ASP A 35 5.19 7.83 10.38
CA ASP A 35 4.47 7.10 11.41
C ASP A 35 3.02 6.83 11.03
N ASP A 36 2.33 7.85 10.52
CA ASP A 36 0.95 7.70 10.08
C ASP A 36 0.85 6.75 8.89
N LEU A 37 1.78 6.87 7.95
CA LEU A 37 1.81 6.02 6.77
C LEU A 37 2.09 4.57 7.14
N TYR A 38 2.99 4.34 8.09
CA TYR A 38 3.29 3.00 8.59
C TYR A 38 2.05 2.37 9.22
N HIS A 39 1.37 3.10 10.11
CA HIS A 39 0.16 2.58 10.76
C HIS A 39 -0.98 2.36 9.76
N PHE A 40 -1.10 3.23 8.77
CA PHE A 40 -2.07 3.07 7.70
C PHE A 40 -1.83 1.77 6.94
N LEU A 41 -0.59 1.55 6.49
CA LEU A 41 -0.25 0.34 5.74
C LEU A 41 -0.41 -0.91 6.59
N LEU A 42 -0.05 -0.83 7.86
CA LEU A 42 -0.22 -1.95 8.78
C LEU A 42 -1.69 -2.35 8.90
N SER A 43 -2.60 -1.37 8.97
CA SER A 43 -4.04 -1.64 9.00
C SER A 43 -4.50 -2.33 7.72
N ILE A 44 -4.00 -1.91 6.57
CA ILE A 44 -4.30 -2.54 5.29
C ILE A 44 -3.80 -3.99 5.28
N LEU A 45 -2.60 -4.23 5.78
CA LEU A 45 -2.03 -5.58 5.85
C LEU A 45 -2.86 -6.50 6.76
N GLN A 46 -3.31 -5.99 7.90
CA GLN A 46 -4.16 -6.75 8.80
C GLN A 46 -5.48 -7.13 8.12
N TYR A 47 -6.04 -6.23 7.34
CA TYR A 47 -7.25 -6.51 6.56
C TYR A 47 -7.00 -7.57 5.50
N VAL A 48 -5.94 -7.41 4.71
CA VAL A 48 -5.63 -8.31 3.60
C VAL A 48 -5.30 -9.71 4.10
N LEU A 49 -4.45 -9.82 5.12
CA LEU A 49 -4.00 -11.12 5.64
C LEU A 49 -5.00 -11.74 6.61
N GLY A 50 -5.60 -10.92 7.48
CA GLY A 50 -6.52 -11.41 8.48
C GLY A 50 -7.86 -11.87 7.92
N SER A 51 -8.35 -11.20 6.88
CA SER A 51 -9.63 -11.53 6.23
C SER A 51 -9.45 -12.27 4.90
N ASP A 52 -8.20 -12.60 4.55
CA ASP A 52 -7.86 -13.28 3.29
C ASP A 52 -8.46 -12.60 2.07
N VAL A 53 -8.37 -11.27 2.04
CA VAL A 53 -8.88 -10.45 0.95
C VAL A 53 -7.77 -10.23 -0.08
N THR A 54 -8.11 -10.33 -1.36
CA THR A 54 -7.19 -10.00 -2.45
C THR A 54 -7.59 -8.66 -3.05
N LEU A 55 -6.69 -7.69 -2.96
CA LEU A 55 -6.90 -6.38 -3.56
C LEU A 55 -6.59 -6.45 -5.05
N LYS A 56 -7.36 -5.75 -5.87
CA LYS A 56 -7.22 -5.79 -7.33
C LYS A 56 -7.20 -4.39 -7.91
N ASP A 57 -6.54 -4.27 -9.06
CA ASP A 57 -6.52 -3.04 -9.85
C ASP A 57 -7.95 -2.57 -10.14
N GLY A 58 -8.16 -1.27 -9.99
CA GLY A 58 -9.45 -0.65 -10.23
C GLY A 58 -10.41 -0.68 -9.05
N GLU A 59 -10.09 -1.44 -8.00
CA GLU A 59 -10.90 -1.44 -6.79
C GLU A 59 -10.59 -0.23 -5.92
N THR A 60 -11.48 0.05 -4.97
CA THR A 60 -11.26 1.07 -3.95
C THR A 60 -11.39 0.45 -2.57
N ILE A 61 -10.61 0.98 -1.62
CA ILE A 61 -10.74 0.62 -0.22
C ILE A 61 -11.44 1.77 0.49
N GLY A 62 -12.56 1.48 1.15
CA GLY A 62 -13.23 2.46 1.98
C GLY A 62 -12.52 2.59 3.31
N PHE A 63 -11.92 3.75 3.58
CA PHE A 63 -11.27 4.03 4.85
C PHE A 63 -12.24 4.71 5.82
N SER A 64 -13.13 5.51 5.28
CA SER A 64 -14.25 6.13 5.98
C SER A 64 -15.34 6.41 4.94
N GLU A 65 -16.48 6.91 5.38
CA GLU A 65 -17.58 7.23 4.46
C GLU A 65 -17.15 8.25 3.39
N ASP A 66 -16.20 9.12 3.74
CA ASP A 66 -15.76 10.20 2.86
C ASP A 66 -14.42 9.92 2.17
N GLN A 67 -13.71 8.85 2.56
CA GLN A 67 -12.40 8.56 1.99
C GLN A 67 -12.38 7.18 1.36
N LYS A 68 -12.21 7.17 0.05
CA LYS A 68 -11.98 5.95 -0.72
C LYS A 68 -10.59 6.03 -1.31
N ILE A 69 -9.83 4.97 -1.13
CA ILE A 69 -8.47 4.88 -1.63
C ILE A 69 -8.48 4.03 -2.88
N LYS A 70 -8.03 4.63 -3.98
CA LYS A 70 -7.96 3.94 -5.26
C LYS A 70 -6.76 3.01 -5.30
N ILE A 71 -6.97 1.82 -5.85
CA ILE A 71 -5.92 0.81 -6.03
C ILE A 71 -5.61 0.71 -7.51
N THR A 72 -4.33 0.82 -7.85
CA THR A 72 -3.86 0.68 -9.23
C THR A 72 -2.70 -0.30 -9.26
N GLU A 73 -2.76 -1.30 -10.12
CA GLU A 73 -1.63 -2.20 -10.32
C GLU A 73 -0.73 -1.65 -11.42
N SER A 74 0.56 -1.57 -11.15
CA SER A 74 1.54 -1.10 -12.11
C SER A 74 2.91 -1.65 -11.77
N LYS A 75 3.91 -1.36 -12.61
CA LYS A 75 5.27 -1.81 -12.37
C LYS A 75 5.78 -1.25 -11.05
N ALA A 76 6.36 -2.11 -10.22
CA ALA A 76 6.87 -1.72 -8.91
C ALA A 76 8.02 -0.73 -9.04
N VAL A 77 8.05 0.27 -8.16
CA VAL A 77 9.11 1.29 -8.12
C VAL A 77 10.30 0.78 -7.32
N PHE A 78 10.06 0.12 -6.19
CA PHE A 78 11.10 -0.32 -5.26
C PHE A 78 11.36 -1.83 -5.30
N LEU A 79 10.55 -2.56 -6.05
CA LEU A 79 10.57 -4.03 -6.08
C LEU A 79 10.60 -4.50 -7.52
N GLU A 80 10.77 -5.81 -7.72
CA GLU A 80 10.67 -6.41 -9.04
C GLU A 80 9.21 -6.79 -9.33
N GLY A 81 8.84 -6.74 -10.61
CA GLY A 81 7.49 -7.11 -11.04
C GLY A 81 6.50 -5.98 -10.86
N ASN A 82 5.26 -6.33 -10.60
CA ASN A 82 4.18 -5.38 -10.39
C ASN A 82 3.85 -5.22 -8.91
N SER A 83 3.29 -4.08 -8.57
CA SER A 83 2.77 -3.82 -7.22
C SER A 83 1.44 -3.11 -7.31
N LEU A 84 0.69 -3.14 -6.20
CA LEU A 84 -0.53 -2.35 -6.05
C LEU A 84 -0.17 -1.00 -5.46
N LYS A 85 -0.55 0.05 -6.15
CA LYS A 85 -0.34 1.43 -5.69
C LYS A 85 -1.61 1.90 -4.99
N LEU A 86 -1.46 2.38 -3.77
CA LEU A 86 -2.56 3.00 -3.04
C LEU A 86 -2.38 4.51 -3.10
N GLU A 87 -3.40 5.21 -3.60
CA GLU A 87 -3.36 6.66 -3.73
C GLU A 87 -3.85 7.32 -2.44
N VAL A 88 -2.89 7.75 -1.62
CA VAL A 88 -3.17 8.46 -0.37
C VAL A 88 -2.42 9.78 -0.32
#